data_5b18b1a4ee298fa69a41aaaa248620aa
#
_entry.id   5b18b1a4ee298fa69a41aaaa248620aa
#
_cell.length_a   1.000
_cell.length_b   1.000
_cell.length_c   1.000
_cell.angle_alpha   90.00
_cell.angle_beta   90.00
_cell.angle_gamma   90.00
#
_symmetry.space_group_name_H-M   'P 1'
#
loop_
_entity.id
_entity.type
_entity.pdbx_description
1 polymer ?
#
loop_
_entity_poly.entity_id
_entity_poly.type
_entity_poly.pdbx_seq_one_letter_code
_entity_poly.pdbx_strand_id
1 'polypeptide(L)'
;MNIIIPMAGRGSRLRPHTLLTPKPLLPIAGKPIVKRLVEDISQTVGGELDQIAFIIGDFGLEVEEMLLGVAKEVGAEGLILHQNEPLGTAHAIYCAKEILRGPIVVAFADTLFRAKFELDLTSDAVIWVSKIKN
;
A
#
# COMPACT_ATOMS: atom_id res chain seq x y z
N MET A 1 13.77 4.50 -3.42
CA MET A 1 12.44 4.42 -4.09
C MET A 1 11.35 4.52 -3.05
N ASN A 2 10.27 5.26 -3.31
CA ASN A 2 9.16 5.40 -2.37
C ASN A 2 7.94 4.58 -2.78
N ILE A 3 7.21 4.06 -1.80
CA ILE A 3 5.95 3.31 -2.00
C ILE A 3 4.80 4.11 -1.40
N ILE A 4 3.70 4.23 -2.13
CA ILE A 4 2.46 4.84 -1.67
C ILE A 4 1.37 3.78 -1.62
N ILE A 5 0.75 3.60 -0.47
CA ILE A 5 -0.30 2.60 -0.25
C ILE A 5 -1.59 3.29 0.18
N PRO A 6 -2.48 3.65 -0.78
CA PRO A 6 -3.81 4.14 -0.46
C PRO A 6 -4.66 3.04 0.18
N MET A 7 -5.10 3.24 1.42
CA MET A 7 -5.87 2.25 2.16
C MET A 7 -6.95 2.84 3.10
N ALA A 8 -7.31 4.09 2.90
CA ALA A 8 -8.32 4.79 3.70
C ALA A 8 -9.77 4.31 3.43
N GLY A 9 -9.99 3.46 2.44
CA GLY A 9 -11.32 2.96 2.06
C GLY A 9 -11.99 2.13 3.15
N ARG A 10 -13.29 2.33 3.35
CA ARG A 10 -14.08 1.67 4.40
C ARG A 10 -14.34 0.17 4.18
N GLY A 11 -14.02 -0.38 3.00
CA GLY A 11 -14.21 -1.80 2.70
C GLY A 11 -15.67 -2.31 2.83
N SER A 12 -16.66 -1.45 2.60
CA SER A 12 -18.09 -1.72 2.86
C SER A 12 -18.63 -2.96 2.16
N ARG A 13 -18.05 -3.35 1.01
CA ARG A 13 -18.44 -4.56 0.25
C ARG A 13 -18.09 -5.87 0.95
N LEU A 14 -17.17 -5.86 1.92
CA LEU A 14 -16.75 -7.03 2.66
C LEU A 14 -17.36 -7.13 4.07
N ARG A 15 -18.40 -6.35 4.35
CA ARG A 15 -19.15 -6.50 5.62
C ARG A 15 -19.78 -7.89 5.69
N PRO A 16 -19.80 -8.53 6.88
CA PRO A 16 -19.48 -7.98 8.20
C PRO A 16 -17.98 -7.98 8.57
N HIS A 17 -17.09 -8.59 7.78
CA HIS A 17 -15.67 -8.76 8.11
C HIS A 17 -14.93 -7.41 8.32
N THR A 18 -15.37 -6.35 7.66
CA THR A 18 -14.78 -5.00 7.74
C THR A 18 -15.53 -4.05 8.66
N LEU A 19 -16.41 -4.55 9.51
CA LEU A 19 -17.12 -3.71 10.50
C LEU A 19 -16.18 -3.17 11.57
N LEU A 20 -15.26 -4.02 12.06
CA LEU A 20 -14.32 -3.70 13.13
C LEU A 20 -12.87 -3.61 12.64
N THR A 21 -12.56 -4.25 11.52
CA THR A 21 -11.20 -4.34 10.99
C THR A 21 -11.17 -3.79 9.58
N PRO A 22 -10.34 -2.77 9.29
CA PRO A 22 -10.14 -2.29 7.92
C PRO A 22 -9.69 -3.40 6.98
N LYS A 23 -10.19 -3.39 5.74
CA LYS A 23 -9.92 -4.45 4.74
C LYS A 23 -8.42 -4.81 4.60
N PRO A 24 -7.48 -3.84 4.53
CA PRO A 24 -6.07 -4.16 4.39
C PRO A 24 -5.45 -4.90 5.57
N LEU A 25 -6.12 -4.87 6.73
CA LEU A 25 -5.67 -5.52 7.96
C LEU A 25 -6.26 -6.91 8.14
N LEU A 26 -7.21 -7.32 7.30
CA LEU A 26 -7.76 -8.66 7.35
C LEU A 26 -6.65 -9.68 7.12
N PRO A 27 -6.56 -10.73 7.97
CA PRO A 27 -5.53 -11.73 7.81
C PRO A 27 -5.85 -12.68 6.66
N ILE A 28 -4.88 -12.93 5.79
CA ILE A 28 -4.89 -14.00 4.80
C ILE A 28 -3.78 -14.96 5.16
N ALA A 29 -4.13 -16.21 5.49
CA ALA A 29 -3.19 -17.22 5.97
C ALA A 29 -2.29 -16.67 7.11
N GLY A 30 -2.91 -16.05 8.11
CA GLY A 30 -2.24 -15.58 9.32
C GLY A 30 -1.48 -14.25 9.22
N LYS A 31 -1.46 -13.59 8.06
CA LYS A 31 -0.81 -12.26 7.90
C LYS A 31 -1.79 -11.23 7.34
N PRO A 32 -1.77 -9.97 7.80
CA PRO A 32 -2.52 -8.88 7.18
C PRO A 32 -2.21 -8.73 5.68
N ILE A 33 -3.22 -8.39 4.88
CA ILE A 33 -3.06 -8.20 3.44
C ILE A 33 -1.96 -7.18 3.14
N VAL A 34 -1.97 -6.04 3.83
CA VAL A 34 -0.97 -4.97 3.64
C VAL A 34 0.45 -5.45 3.91
N LYS A 35 0.66 -6.30 4.92
CA LYS A 35 1.99 -6.85 5.22
C LYS A 35 2.50 -7.73 4.08
N ARG A 36 1.65 -8.61 3.54
CA ARG A 36 1.99 -9.43 2.37
C ARG A 36 2.33 -8.58 1.16
N LEU A 37 1.50 -7.56 0.90
CA LEU A 37 1.72 -6.64 -0.21
C LEU A 37 3.09 -5.95 -0.12
N VAL A 38 3.45 -5.42 1.04
CA VAL A 38 4.75 -4.76 1.27
C VAL A 38 5.91 -5.74 1.10
N GLU A 39 5.80 -6.96 1.64
CA GLU A 39 6.80 -8.01 1.46
C GLU A 39 6.99 -8.37 -0.03
N ASP A 40 5.89 -8.57 -0.77
CA ASP A 40 5.93 -8.93 -2.19
C ASP A 40 6.54 -7.80 -3.04
N ILE A 41 6.18 -6.53 -2.78
CA ILE A 41 6.76 -5.38 -3.49
C ILE A 41 8.25 -5.28 -3.18
N SER A 42 8.65 -5.35 -1.91
CA SER A 42 10.04 -5.27 -1.49
C SER A 42 10.92 -6.30 -2.21
N GLN A 43 10.43 -7.54 -2.34
CA GLN A 43 11.13 -8.61 -3.08
C GLN A 43 11.20 -8.35 -4.58
N THR A 44 10.17 -7.73 -5.15
CA THR A 44 10.06 -7.52 -6.60
C THR A 44 10.89 -6.33 -7.06
N VAL A 45 10.91 -5.25 -6.26
CA VAL A 45 11.62 -4.01 -6.59
C VAL A 45 13.14 -4.20 -6.63
N GLY A 46 13.68 -5.17 -5.86
CA GLY A 46 15.10 -5.55 -5.90
C GLY A 46 16.10 -4.46 -5.54
N GLY A 47 15.64 -3.32 -5.01
CA GLY A 47 16.43 -2.17 -4.65
C GLY A 47 16.11 -1.67 -3.25
N GLU A 48 16.84 -0.64 -2.80
CA GLU A 48 16.57 0.00 -1.52
C GLU A 48 15.24 0.76 -1.56
N LEU A 49 14.39 0.47 -0.58
CA LEU A 49 13.18 1.21 -0.31
C LEU A 49 13.53 2.33 0.68
N ASP A 50 13.21 3.56 0.31
CA ASP A 50 13.45 4.72 1.18
C ASP A 50 12.28 4.88 2.16
N GLN A 51 11.08 5.12 1.63
CA GLN A 51 9.90 5.42 2.43
C GLN A 51 8.66 4.66 1.94
N ILE A 52 7.80 4.28 2.88
CA ILE A 52 6.49 3.71 2.61
C ILE A 52 5.44 4.58 3.27
N ALA A 53 4.62 5.26 2.48
CA ALA A 53 3.48 6.04 2.97
C ALA A 53 2.21 5.20 2.96
N PHE A 54 1.64 5.00 4.13
CA PHE A 54 0.32 4.42 4.31
C PHE A 54 -0.71 5.55 4.42
N ILE A 55 -1.60 5.65 3.43
CA ILE A 55 -2.67 6.65 3.42
C ILE A 55 -3.90 6.02 4.03
N ILE A 56 -4.18 6.35 5.28
CA ILE A 56 -5.23 5.72 6.09
C ILE A 56 -6.38 6.67 6.41
N GLY A 57 -7.48 6.10 6.87
CA GLY A 57 -8.51 6.83 7.62
C GLY A 57 -8.18 6.86 9.11
N ASP A 58 -9.19 7.11 9.93
CA ASP A 58 -9.06 6.99 11.39
C ASP A 58 -9.12 5.51 11.79
N PHE A 59 -7.96 4.87 11.86
CA PHE A 59 -7.83 3.44 12.21
C PHE A 59 -7.31 3.22 13.63
N GLY A 60 -6.89 4.28 14.33
CA GLY A 60 -6.34 4.24 15.68
C GLY A 60 -4.84 3.95 15.75
N LEU A 61 -4.23 4.31 16.87
CA LEU A 61 -2.78 4.27 17.09
C LEU A 61 -2.18 2.87 16.96
N GLU A 62 -2.89 1.84 17.42
CA GLU A 62 -2.42 0.44 17.32
C GLU A 62 -2.17 -0.01 15.88
N VAL A 63 -3.06 0.43 14.97
CA VAL A 63 -2.91 0.18 13.54
C VAL A 63 -1.74 0.96 12.95
N GLU A 64 -1.59 2.21 13.34
CA GLU A 64 -0.47 3.05 12.89
C GLU A 64 0.88 2.44 13.30
N GLU A 65 1.03 2.04 14.55
CA GLU A 65 2.23 1.37 15.06
C GLU A 65 2.54 0.07 14.31
N MET A 66 1.50 -0.73 14.03
CA MET A 66 1.65 -1.96 13.25
C MET A 66 2.13 -1.68 11.83
N LEU A 67 1.60 -0.66 11.16
CA LEU A 67 2.00 -0.27 9.80
C LEU A 67 3.45 0.25 9.76
N LEU A 68 3.84 1.05 10.73
CA LEU A 68 5.23 1.50 10.87
C LEU A 68 6.18 0.31 11.09
N GLY A 69 5.75 -0.68 11.87
CA GLY A 69 6.47 -1.94 12.05
C GLY A 69 6.66 -2.71 10.73
N VAL A 70 5.62 -2.77 9.90
CA VAL A 70 5.67 -3.42 8.58
C VAL A 70 6.71 -2.75 7.66
N ALA A 71 6.76 -1.42 7.63
CA ALA A 71 7.77 -0.70 6.84
C ALA A 71 9.19 -0.99 7.35
N LYS A 72 9.39 -0.98 8.66
CA LYS A 72 10.67 -1.24 9.30
C LYS A 72 11.20 -2.66 8.99
N GLU A 73 10.32 -3.66 8.95
CA GLU A 73 10.71 -5.05 8.64
C GLU A 73 11.33 -5.21 7.25
N VAL A 74 10.97 -4.34 6.29
CA VAL A 74 11.54 -4.33 4.93
C VAL A 74 12.65 -3.28 4.76
N GLY A 75 13.09 -2.65 5.84
CA GLY A 75 14.19 -1.71 5.84
C GLY A 75 13.84 -0.28 5.39
N ALA A 76 12.55 0.05 5.30
CA ALA A 76 12.06 1.36 4.88
C ALA A 76 11.59 2.22 6.06
N GLU A 77 11.59 3.53 5.88
CA GLU A 77 10.93 4.47 6.79
C GLU A 77 9.40 4.47 6.53
N GLY A 78 8.60 4.16 7.56
CA GLY A 78 7.15 4.22 7.49
C GLY A 78 6.62 5.62 7.73
N LEU A 79 5.64 6.06 6.93
CA LEU A 79 4.91 7.31 7.11
C LEU A 79 3.42 7.03 7.18
N ILE A 80 2.75 7.59 8.20
CA ILE A 80 1.31 7.55 8.33
C ILE A 80 0.74 8.89 7.89
N LEU A 81 -0.11 8.85 6.87
CA LEU A 81 -0.80 10.04 6.33
C LEU A 81 -2.30 9.79 6.32
N HIS A 82 -3.07 10.81 6.70
CA HIS A 82 -4.52 10.69 6.83
C HIS A 82 -5.24 11.29 5.63
N GLN A 83 -6.14 10.49 5.04
CA GLN A 83 -7.13 11.00 4.11
C GLN A 83 -8.43 11.25 4.85
N ASN A 84 -8.67 12.49 5.27
CA ASN A 84 -9.84 12.86 6.05
C ASN A 84 -11.12 12.92 5.20
N GLU A 85 -10.98 13.23 3.93
CA GLU A 85 -12.10 13.33 2.99
C GLU A 85 -11.98 12.28 1.89
N PRO A 86 -13.06 11.52 1.59
CA PRO A 86 -13.02 10.45 0.59
C PRO A 86 -13.13 10.98 -0.84
N LEU A 87 -12.19 11.83 -1.26
CA LEU A 87 -12.16 12.46 -2.59
C LEU A 87 -11.53 11.59 -3.68
N GLY A 88 -11.40 10.30 -3.43
CA GLY A 88 -10.92 9.32 -4.40
C GLY A 88 -9.41 9.03 -4.33
N THR A 89 -8.95 8.19 -5.24
CA THR A 89 -7.60 7.62 -5.23
C THR A 89 -6.52 8.67 -5.50
N ALA A 90 -6.76 9.58 -6.45
CA ALA A 90 -5.79 10.64 -6.76
C ALA A 90 -5.57 11.56 -5.55
N HIS A 91 -6.61 11.87 -4.80
CA HIS A 91 -6.51 12.64 -3.56
C HIS A 91 -5.72 11.87 -2.49
N ALA A 92 -5.95 10.56 -2.35
CA ALA A 92 -5.17 9.73 -1.44
C ALA A 92 -3.67 9.79 -1.76
N ILE A 93 -3.30 9.66 -3.04
CA ILE A 93 -1.90 9.79 -3.50
C ILE A 93 -1.37 11.19 -3.22
N TYR A 94 -2.17 12.23 -3.45
CA TYR A 94 -1.79 13.62 -3.19
C TYR A 94 -1.53 13.91 -1.71
N CYS A 95 -2.15 13.17 -0.78
CA CYS A 95 -1.80 13.27 0.65
C CYS A 95 -0.31 12.99 0.91
N ALA A 96 0.35 12.23 0.04
CA ALA A 96 1.78 11.91 0.11
C ALA A 96 2.66 12.85 -0.76
N LYS A 97 2.17 14.02 -1.15
CA LYS A 97 2.85 14.96 -2.07
C LYS A 97 4.31 15.26 -1.71
N GLU A 98 4.64 15.27 -0.43
CA GLU A 98 5.98 15.57 0.08
C GLU A 98 7.03 14.53 -0.34
N ILE A 99 6.59 13.29 -0.58
CA ILE A 99 7.45 12.16 -0.97
C ILE A 99 7.25 11.71 -2.41
N LEU A 100 6.46 12.40 -3.21
CA LEU A 100 6.30 12.14 -4.64
C LEU A 100 7.52 12.63 -5.42
N ARG A 101 8.68 12.03 -5.15
CA ARG A 101 9.97 12.40 -5.74
C ARG A 101 10.68 11.17 -6.26
N GLY A 102 11.28 11.28 -7.45
CA GLY A 102 11.96 10.16 -8.08
C GLY A 102 11.01 9.01 -8.42
N PRO A 103 11.52 7.79 -8.56
CA PRO A 103 10.70 6.62 -8.81
C PRO A 103 9.79 6.31 -7.64
N ILE A 104 8.50 6.17 -7.90
CA ILE A 104 7.49 5.79 -6.93
C ILE A 104 6.69 4.58 -7.41
N VAL A 105 6.27 3.74 -6.46
CA VAL A 105 5.33 2.66 -6.70
C VAL A 105 4.04 2.98 -5.96
N VAL A 106 2.90 2.95 -6.65
CA VAL A 106 1.59 3.04 -6.03
C VAL A 106 0.99 1.64 -6.00
N ALA A 107 0.65 1.15 -4.83
CA ALA A 107 0.06 -0.18 -4.65
C ALA A 107 -1.21 -0.11 -3.82
N PHE A 108 -2.24 -0.83 -4.27
CA PHE A 108 -3.53 -0.85 -3.57
C PHE A 108 -3.57 -2.02 -2.59
N ALA A 109 -3.87 -1.71 -1.33
CA ALA A 109 -3.82 -2.65 -0.21
C ALA A 109 -4.92 -3.74 -0.23
N ASP A 110 -5.67 -3.85 -1.31
CA ASP A 110 -6.69 -4.89 -1.52
C ASP A 110 -6.32 -5.88 -2.63
N THR A 111 -5.16 -5.72 -3.24
CA THR A 111 -4.71 -6.54 -4.35
C THR A 111 -3.37 -7.18 -4.02
N LEU A 112 -3.37 -8.52 -3.92
CA LEU A 112 -2.15 -9.31 -3.85
C LEU A 112 -1.80 -9.81 -5.24
N PHE A 113 -0.51 -9.89 -5.53
CA PHE A 113 -0.02 -10.39 -6.81
C PHE A 113 1.16 -11.35 -6.61
N ARG A 114 1.37 -12.23 -7.57
CA ARG A 114 2.61 -12.99 -7.73
C ARG A 114 3.11 -12.71 -9.12
N ALA A 115 4.16 -11.93 -9.22
CA ALA A 115 4.78 -11.61 -10.49
C ALA A 115 6.29 -11.50 -10.32
N LYS A 116 7.02 -11.86 -11.39
CA LYS A 116 8.42 -11.48 -11.56
C LYS A 116 8.41 -10.43 -12.65
N PHE A 117 8.67 -9.19 -12.30
CA PHE A 117 8.84 -8.13 -13.27
C PHE A 117 10.02 -7.26 -12.86
N GLU A 118 10.66 -6.68 -13.84
CA GLU A 118 11.67 -5.67 -13.63
C GLU A 118 11.01 -4.29 -13.71
N LEU A 119 11.47 -3.37 -12.88
CA LEU A 119 11.02 -1.99 -12.95
C LEU A 119 11.73 -1.30 -14.10
N ASP A 120 10.96 -0.83 -15.06
CA ASP A 120 11.49 0.06 -16.10
C ASP A 120 11.54 1.49 -15.56
N LEU A 121 12.73 1.90 -15.12
CA LEU A 121 12.97 3.26 -14.61
C LEU A 121 13.20 4.29 -15.72
N THR A 122 13.13 3.88 -16.99
CA THR A 122 13.28 4.78 -18.15
C THR A 122 11.95 5.30 -18.65
N SER A 123 10.86 4.62 -18.32
CA SER A 123 9.50 5.03 -18.68
C SER A 123 8.93 6.03 -17.68
N ASP A 124 8.16 7.01 -18.16
CA ASP A 124 7.48 8.00 -17.30
C ASP A 124 6.43 7.37 -16.39
N ALA A 125 5.76 6.30 -16.86
CA ALA A 125 4.80 5.53 -16.09
C ALA A 125 4.69 4.08 -16.61
N VAL A 126 4.51 3.14 -15.68
CA VAL A 126 4.26 1.72 -15.98
C VAL A 126 3.04 1.26 -15.18
N ILE A 127 2.12 0.58 -15.83
CA ILE A 127 0.95 -0.03 -15.18
C ILE A 127 1.00 -1.54 -15.39
N TRP A 128 1.04 -2.29 -14.29
CA TRP A 128 0.97 -3.74 -14.34
C TRP A 128 -0.49 -4.20 -14.31
N VAL A 129 -0.83 -5.06 -15.24
CA VAL A 129 -2.19 -5.58 -15.40
C VAL A 129 -2.18 -7.10 -15.49
N SER A 130 -3.27 -7.73 -15.04
CA SER A 130 -3.50 -9.15 -15.23
C SER A 130 -4.42 -9.37 -16.43
N LYS A 131 -4.00 -10.23 -17.37
CA LYS A 131 -4.85 -10.63 -18.51
C LYS A 131 -5.92 -11.58 -18.01
N ILE A 132 -7.16 -11.17 -18.09
CA ILE A 132 -8.32 -12.02 -17.77
C ILE A 132 -8.57 -12.93 -18.97
N LYS A 133 -8.68 -14.24 -18.72
CA LYS A 133 -9.20 -15.19 -19.72
C LYS A 133 -10.71 -15.13 -19.64
N ASN A 134 -11.36 -14.79 -20.75
CA ASN A 134 -12.82 -14.92 -20.89
C ASN A 134 -13.21 -16.39 -20.91
#